data_dbceac440928d4c1c353171261a77a82
#
_entry.id   dbceac440928d4c1c353171261a77a82
#
_cell.length_a   1.000
_cell.length_b   1.000
_cell.length_c   1.000
_cell.angle_alpha   90.00
_cell.angle_beta   90.00
_cell.angle_gamma   90.00
#
_symmetry.space_group_name_H-M   'P 1'
#
loop_
_entity.id
_entity.type
_entity.pdbx_description
1 polymer ?
#
loop_
_entity_poly.entity_id
_entity_poly.type
_entity_poly.pdbx_seq_one_letter_code
_entity_poly.pdbx_strand_id
1 'polypeptide(L)'
;MFVANLSAGGAATPGLTRGSDREYFPAFSPDGQWIAWVSWNDSTGGYVWKARADGTGTPLRLTSQPAAVSTPMWSPAGGRIVFSASPRQAGLAFGPVVPMPRLLWVPANGGDAVEIAANGSSPALVTGSGPLARVYFTEIEPGTGATFPITDAGEAGLSINLASPSVPLRRITNEGANYAAWMDGGRTIGWSFANHYHRVSTDTVMKYPVASSWNIESFDVTLTVPRTSPDGRVLLRGARIITMRDDEVIERGDVLVRNNRIEQVGASLNAPAGTPVIDVSGKTIIPGLVDVHAHPQTGRELAQGQEWSIASNLAFGVTTTRNPSGSRWNFAWGELIDAGEMVGSRIFATGFPLTSTNAPVRNAEDALHVVRRYKEQGANSLKQYLQPRRIQRQWILQAALAEGINATNEGAADLKADITMAIDGYTAIEHSMGIVPLYKDVVTVLADAKIAYTPTLVVAYGGPAGDTYLARPD
;
A
#
# COMPACT_ATOMS: atom_id res chain seq x y z
N MET A 1 17.76 -8.63 -3.21
CA MET A 1 17.59 -7.33 -3.90
C MET A 1 17.81 -7.51 -5.39
N PHE A 2 17.00 -6.85 -6.23
CA PHE A 2 17.10 -6.90 -7.69
C PHE A 2 17.68 -5.59 -8.21
N VAL A 3 18.46 -5.67 -9.28
CA VAL A 3 19.01 -4.50 -9.98
C VAL A 3 18.60 -4.58 -11.44
N ALA A 4 18.07 -3.49 -11.97
CA ALA A 4 17.71 -3.36 -13.37
C ALA A 4 18.70 -2.42 -14.08
N ASN A 5 19.22 -2.84 -15.23
CA ASN A 5 19.97 -1.96 -16.10
C ASN A 5 19.02 -1.32 -17.10
N LEU A 6 18.69 -0.05 -16.89
CA LEU A 6 17.73 0.68 -17.72
C LEU A 6 18.20 0.83 -19.16
N SER A 7 19.51 0.89 -19.40
CA SER A 7 20.08 0.98 -20.76
C SER A 7 19.98 -0.34 -21.54
N ALA A 8 19.76 -1.46 -20.85
CA ALA A 8 19.64 -2.80 -21.44
C ALA A 8 18.18 -3.31 -21.45
N GLY A 9 17.20 -2.43 -21.42
CA GLY A 9 15.78 -2.81 -21.51
C GLY A 9 15.10 -3.13 -20.18
N GLY A 10 15.71 -2.78 -19.04
CA GLY A 10 15.04 -2.76 -17.73
C GLY A 10 14.77 -4.11 -17.07
N ALA A 11 15.23 -5.24 -17.65
CA ALA A 11 15.07 -6.54 -17.00
C ALA A 11 15.84 -6.58 -15.67
N ALA A 12 15.13 -6.92 -14.59
CA ALA A 12 15.71 -7.01 -13.27
C ALA A 12 16.43 -8.36 -13.07
N THR A 13 17.67 -8.30 -12.60
CA THR A 13 18.45 -9.49 -12.25
C THR A 13 18.63 -9.59 -10.75
N PRO A 14 18.47 -10.79 -10.13
CA PRO A 14 18.83 -11.01 -8.74
C PRO A 14 20.34 -10.91 -8.60
N GLY A 15 20.82 -10.17 -7.62
CA GLY A 15 22.28 -10.14 -7.59
C GLY A 15 22.98 -9.57 -6.39
N LEU A 16 22.41 -8.63 -5.67
CA LEU A 16 23.19 -7.93 -4.66
C LEU A 16 23.21 -8.61 -3.31
N THR A 17 22.19 -9.38 -2.99
CA THR A 17 22.03 -9.95 -1.66
C THR A 17 21.48 -11.37 -1.73
N ARG A 18 21.91 -12.23 -0.81
CA ARG A 18 21.51 -13.64 -0.73
C ARG A 18 21.01 -14.00 0.67
N GLY A 19 20.64 -13.02 1.47
CA GLY A 19 20.12 -13.21 2.82
C GLY A 19 18.67 -13.70 2.84
N SER A 20 18.27 -14.31 3.95
CA SER A 20 16.87 -14.69 4.23
C SER A 20 16.05 -13.53 4.80
N ASP A 21 16.71 -12.45 5.19
CA ASP A 21 16.03 -11.26 5.72
C ASP A 21 15.42 -10.46 4.57
N ARG A 22 14.32 -9.79 4.85
CA ARG A 22 13.70 -8.87 3.89
C ARG A 22 14.51 -7.61 3.77
N GLU A 23 14.54 -7.04 2.58
CA GLU A 23 15.43 -5.93 2.22
C GLU A 23 14.61 -4.78 1.64
N TYR A 24 14.84 -3.58 2.15
CA TYR A 24 14.03 -2.40 1.87
C TYR A 24 14.88 -1.16 1.67
N PHE A 25 14.32 -0.15 1.01
CA PHE A 25 14.86 1.19 0.88
C PHE A 25 16.29 1.23 0.32
N PRO A 26 16.54 0.69 -0.86
CA PRO A 26 17.86 0.77 -1.46
C PRO A 26 18.22 2.23 -1.81
N ALA A 27 19.47 2.62 -1.55
CA ALA A 27 19.99 3.94 -1.89
C ALA A 27 21.41 3.82 -2.44
N PHE A 28 21.66 4.36 -3.65
CA PHE A 28 22.99 4.41 -4.21
C PHE A 28 23.86 5.51 -3.54
N SER A 29 25.14 5.23 -3.38
CA SER A 29 26.11 6.24 -2.99
C SER A 29 26.24 7.33 -4.09
N PRO A 30 26.69 8.54 -3.75
CA PRO A 30 26.85 9.62 -4.72
C PRO A 30 27.76 9.31 -5.91
N ASP A 31 28.73 8.41 -5.72
CA ASP A 31 29.64 7.92 -6.77
C ASP A 31 29.09 6.69 -7.53
N GLY A 32 27.90 6.20 -7.13
CA GLY A 32 27.25 5.02 -7.74
C GLY A 32 27.95 3.69 -7.47
N GLN A 33 29.03 3.66 -6.68
CA GLN A 33 29.82 2.44 -6.46
C GLN A 33 29.24 1.54 -5.36
N TRP A 34 28.43 2.09 -4.47
CA TRP A 34 27.83 1.38 -3.35
C TRP A 34 26.34 1.52 -3.34
N ILE A 35 25.68 0.54 -2.73
CA ILE A 35 24.26 0.59 -2.41
C ILE A 35 24.09 0.35 -0.92
N ALA A 36 23.29 1.18 -0.25
CA ALA A 36 22.85 0.96 1.12
C ALA A 36 21.40 0.50 1.12
N TRP A 37 21.01 -0.29 2.11
CA TRP A 37 19.63 -0.74 2.29
C TRP A 37 19.34 -1.07 3.76
N VAL A 38 18.10 -1.35 4.06
CA VAL A 38 17.65 -1.86 5.35
C VAL A 38 17.26 -3.31 5.23
N SER A 39 17.73 -4.15 6.14
CA SER A 39 17.16 -5.49 6.35
C SER A 39 16.12 -5.47 7.45
N TRP A 40 15.19 -6.42 7.43
CA TRP A 40 14.24 -6.67 8.50
C TRP A 40 14.02 -8.15 8.71
N ASN A 41 14.01 -8.53 9.99
CA ASN A 41 13.65 -9.86 10.44
C ASN A 41 12.82 -9.71 11.73
N ASP A 42 11.64 -10.36 11.77
CA ASP A 42 10.70 -10.22 12.88
C ASP A 42 11.28 -10.66 14.23
N SER A 43 12.22 -11.62 14.20
CA SER A 43 12.89 -12.14 15.41
C SER A 43 14.07 -11.30 15.85
N THR A 44 14.86 -10.76 14.92
CA THR A 44 16.13 -10.07 15.23
C THR A 44 16.08 -8.56 15.04
N GLY A 45 15.05 -8.02 14.36
CA GLY A 45 14.91 -6.60 14.04
C GLY A 45 15.63 -6.21 12.75
N GLY A 46 15.75 -4.92 12.51
CA GLY A 46 16.33 -4.36 11.29
C GLY A 46 17.68 -3.72 11.50
N TYR A 47 18.45 -3.65 10.41
CA TYR A 47 19.80 -3.08 10.37
C TYR A 47 20.04 -2.34 9.06
N VAL A 48 20.94 -1.37 9.09
CA VAL A 48 21.48 -0.72 7.87
C VAL A 48 22.66 -1.52 7.36
N TRP A 49 22.67 -1.75 6.06
CA TRP A 49 23.72 -2.48 5.35
C TRP A 49 24.24 -1.67 4.17
N LYS A 50 25.43 -2.05 3.68
CA LYS A 50 25.90 -1.63 2.36
C LYS A 50 26.62 -2.78 1.63
N ALA A 51 26.63 -2.71 0.31
CA ALA A 51 27.42 -3.56 -0.57
C ALA A 51 27.90 -2.78 -1.80
N ARG A 52 28.82 -3.37 -2.54
CA ARG A 52 29.18 -2.82 -3.85
C ARG A 52 28.01 -2.96 -4.82
N ALA A 53 27.77 -1.90 -5.58
CA ALA A 53 26.66 -1.86 -6.53
C ALA A 53 26.83 -2.85 -7.71
N ASP A 54 28.07 -3.29 -7.97
CA ASP A 54 28.41 -4.30 -8.98
C ASP A 54 28.18 -5.75 -8.48
N GLY A 55 27.73 -5.92 -7.22
CA GLY A 55 27.51 -7.23 -6.61
C GLY A 55 28.77 -7.96 -6.16
N THR A 56 29.94 -7.34 -6.24
CA THR A 56 31.20 -7.94 -5.77
C THR A 56 31.41 -7.72 -4.28
N GLY A 57 32.17 -8.62 -3.65
CA GLY A 57 32.48 -8.53 -2.22
C GLY A 57 31.36 -9.01 -1.30
N THR A 58 31.57 -8.85 -0.01
CA THR A 58 30.61 -9.24 1.04
C THR A 58 29.87 -8.02 1.56
N PRO A 59 28.53 -8.09 1.72
CA PRO A 59 27.76 -7.02 2.35
C PRO A 59 28.28 -6.71 3.76
N LEU A 60 28.35 -5.43 4.09
CA LEU A 60 28.79 -4.94 5.39
C LEU A 60 27.57 -4.39 6.17
N ARG A 61 27.33 -4.95 7.36
CA ARG A 61 26.37 -4.39 8.30
C ARG A 61 26.94 -3.14 8.96
N LEU A 62 26.24 -2.03 8.89
CA LEU A 62 26.71 -0.74 9.36
C LEU A 62 26.25 -0.43 10.79
N THR A 63 25.07 -0.87 11.19
CA THR A 63 24.52 -0.64 12.54
C THR A 63 24.68 -1.89 13.42
N SER A 64 25.03 -1.69 14.70
CA SER A 64 25.21 -2.75 15.68
C SER A 64 23.93 -3.12 16.40
N GLN A 65 23.05 -2.15 16.64
CA GLN A 65 21.79 -2.33 17.38
C GLN A 65 20.60 -2.53 16.45
N PRO A 66 19.71 -3.50 16.77
CA PRO A 66 18.50 -3.70 15.99
C PRO A 66 17.46 -2.61 16.24
N ALA A 67 16.84 -2.14 15.17
CA ALA A 67 15.79 -1.14 15.22
C ALA A 67 14.77 -1.34 14.09
N ALA A 68 13.61 -0.70 14.15
CA ALA A 68 12.77 -0.50 13.00
C ALA A 68 13.37 0.68 12.20
N VAL A 69 14.18 0.35 11.20
CA VAL A 69 14.96 1.30 10.40
C VAL A 69 14.25 1.58 9.10
N SER A 70 14.29 2.82 8.63
CA SER A 70 13.75 3.20 7.32
C SER A 70 14.60 4.25 6.63
N THR A 71 14.41 4.38 5.31
CA THR A 71 14.92 5.47 4.46
C THR A 71 16.40 5.81 4.64
N PRO A 72 17.34 4.87 4.43
CA PRO A 72 18.76 5.20 4.47
C PRO A 72 19.14 6.07 3.28
N MET A 73 19.88 7.13 3.54
CA MET A 73 20.35 8.07 2.53
C MET A 73 21.83 8.39 2.74
N TRP A 74 22.57 8.40 1.64
CA TRP A 74 23.98 8.79 1.68
C TRP A 74 24.14 10.30 1.86
N SER A 75 25.11 10.71 2.67
CA SER A 75 25.55 12.09 2.67
C SER A 75 26.16 12.46 1.31
N PRO A 76 26.10 13.72 0.88
CA PRO A 76 26.66 14.14 -0.42
C PRO A 76 28.13 13.78 -0.63
N ALA A 77 28.91 13.76 0.46
CA ALA A 77 30.32 13.34 0.44
C ALA A 77 30.54 11.83 0.50
N GLY A 78 29.48 11.02 0.61
CA GLY A 78 29.58 9.55 0.66
C GLY A 78 30.14 8.97 1.96
N GLY A 79 30.52 9.81 2.93
CA GLY A 79 31.17 9.36 4.17
C GLY A 79 30.21 8.89 5.27
N ARG A 80 28.91 9.14 5.13
CA ARG A 80 27.87 8.84 6.14
C ARG A 80 26.60 8.36 5.49
N ILE A 81 25.82 7.58 6.25
CA ILE A 81 24.46 7.20 5.89
C ILE A 81 23.53 7.70 6.99
N VAL A 82 22.57 8.55 6.60
CA VAL A 82 21.51 9.08 7.46
C VAL A 82 20.30 8.17 7.32
N PHE A 83 19.59 7.87 8.40
CA PHE A 83 18.42 7.00 8.40
C PHE A 83 17.48 7.34 9.54
N SER A 84 16.22 6.96 9.40
CA SER A 84 15.25 7.01 10.50
C SER A 84 15.22 5.67 11.23
N ALA A 85 15.11 5.71 12.56
CA ALA A 85 14.98 4.51 13.39
C ALA A 85 14.00 4.71 14.53
N SER A 86 13.16 3.70 14.76
CA SER A 86 12.30 3.55 15.93
C SER A 86 12.73 2.32 16.73
N PRO A 87 12.39 2.22 18.02
CA PRO A 87 12.61 0.98 18.75
C PRO A 87 12.06 -0.23 17.97
N ARG A 88 12.74 -1.38 18.06
CA ARG A 88 12.32 -2.61 17.36
C ARG A 88 10.85 -2.94 17.58
N GLN A 89 10.36 -2.80 18.83
CA GLN A 89 8.98 -3.03 19.18
C GLN A 89 8.00 -2.17 18.38
N ALA A 90 8.42 -1.00 17.90
CA ALA A 90 7.61 -0.16 17.03
C ALA A 90 7.35 -0.82 15.67
N GLY A 91 8.26 -1.67 15.16
CA GLY A 91 8.06 -2.50 13.98
C GLY A 91 7.07 -3.67 14.19
N LEU A 92 6.82 -4.05 15.44
CA LEU A 92 5.97 -5.17 15.83
C LEU A 92 4.67 -4.73 16.53
N ALA A 93 4.57 -3.48 16.99
CA ALA A 93 3.47 -3.04 17.84
C ALA A 93 2.20 -2.70 17.07
N PHE A 94 1.07 -3.09 17.62
CA PHE A 94 -0.26 -2.67 17.22
C PHE A 94 -0.74 -1.56 18.16
N GLY A 95 -1.31 -0.51 17.61
CA GLY A 95 -1.96 0.52 18.39
C GLY A 95 -1.59 1.96 17.99
N PRO A 96 -2.31 2.94 18.52
CA PRO A 96 -2.19 4.34 18.10
C PRO A 96 -0.90 5.01 18.60
N VAL A 97 -0.16 4.41 19.51
CA VAL A 97 1.07 4.98 20.05
C VAL A 97 2.27 4.29 19.41
N VAL A 98 2.73 4.84 18.31
CA VAL A 98 4.01 4.48 17.72
C VAL A 98 5.05 5.46 18.25
N PRO A 99 6.16 5.00 18.85
CA PRO A 99 7.25 5.89 19.19
C PRO A 99 7.70 6.65 17.94
N MET A 100 7.80 7.96 18.05
CA MET A 100 8.28 8.79 16.95
C MET A 100 9.67 8.33 16.52
N PRO A 101 9.95 8.20 15.22
CA PRO A 101 11.27 7.81 14.76
C PRO A 101 12.30 8.87 15.11
N ARG A 102 13.52 8.43 15.40
CA ARG A 102 14.69 9.29 15.57
C ARG A 102 15.45 9.35 14.25
N LEU A 103 16.04 10.50 13.94
CA LEU A 103 16.95 10.65 12.83
C LEU A 103 18.38 10.39 13.32
N LEU A 104 19.06 9.45 12.69
CA LEU A 104 20.42 9.06 13.03
C LEU A 104 21.33 9.06 11.80
N TRP A 105 22.62 9.08 12.02
CA TRP A 105 23.60 8.75 10.98
C TRP A 105 24.62 7.74 11.50
N VAL A 106 25.21 7.00 10.57
CA VAL A 106 26.30 6.06 10.82
C VAL A 106 27.43 6.29 9.81
N PRO A 107 28.71 6.14 10.20
CA PRO A 107 29.81 6.17 9.24
C PRO A 107 29.59 5.13 8.12
N ALA A 108 29.95 5.49 6.91
CA ALA A 108 29.78 4.57 5.77
C ALA A 108 30.63 3.29 5.90
N ASN A 109 31.60 3.26 6.79
CA ASN A 109 32.40 2.06 7.10
C ASN A 109 31.93 1.31 8.35
N GLY A 110 30.76 1.68 8.88
CA GLY A 110 30.20 1.12 10.10
C GLY A 110 30.69 1.83 11.35
N GLY A 111 30.08 1.54 12.47
CA GLY A 111 30.39 2.13 13.77
C GLY A 111 29.12 2.44 14.56
N ASP A 112 29.28 3.27 15.60
CA ASP A 112 28.14 3.67 16.41
C ASP A 112 27.27 4.71 15.67
N ALA A 113 25.97 4.51 15.74
CA ALA A 113 25.02 5.45 15.19
C ALA A 113 24.88 6.68 16.11
N VAL A 114 24.92 7.84 15.52
CA VAL A 114 24.81 9.13 16.22
C VAL A 114 23.46 9.74 15.94
N GLU A 115 22.74 10.14 16.99
CA GLU A 115 21.44 10.80 16.87
C GLU A 115 21.61 12.24 16.38
N ILE A 116 20.84 12.63 15.36
CA ILE A 116 20.78 13.99 14.81
C ILE A 116 19.61 14.74 15.46
N ALA A 117 18.45 14.08 15.51
CA ALA A 117 17.23 14.67 16.05
C ALA A 117 16.29 13.61 16.62
N ALA A 118 15.64 13.92 17.73
CA ALA A 118 14.47 13.22 18.22
C ALA A 118 13.24 13.64 17.36
N ASN A 119 12.35 12.72 17.10
CA ASN A 119 11.11 12.95 16.31
C ASN A 119 11.36 13.32 14.83
N GLY A 120 12.41 12.77 14.22
CA GLY A 120 12.73 12.97 12.81
C GLY A 120 12.13 11.91 11.91
N SER A 121 11.25 12.29 10.98
CA SER A 121 10.79 11.44 9.88
C SER A 121 11.58 11.74 8.61
N SER A 122 11.72 10.78 7.73
CA SER A 122 12.34 10.80 6.39
C SER A 122 13.32 11.97 6.11
N PRO A 123 14.62 11.74 6.06
CA PRO A 123 15.58 12.79 5.80
C PRO A 123 15.39 13.34 4.38
N ALA A 124 15.13 14.64 4.26
CA ALA A 124 15.33 15.35 3.01
C ALA A 124 16.79 15.82 2.96
N LEU A 125 17.58 15.34 2.00
CA LEU A 125 18.95 15.77 1.85
C LEU A 125 19.02 16.99 0.94
N VAL A 126 19.64 18.05 1.44
CA VAL A 126 20.03 19.20 0.63
C VAL A 126 21.29 18.84 -0.13
N THR A 127 21.25 18.89 -1.46
CA THR A 127 22.43 18.73 -2.29
C THR A 127 22.99 20.09 -2.67
N GLY A 128 24.22 20.37 -2.26
CA GLY A 128 24.92 21.63 -2.49
C GLY A 128 24.92 22.56 -1.27
N SER A 129 25.77 23.56 -1.29
CA SER A 129 25.85 24.61 -0.27
C SER A 129 25.74 25.98 -0.94
N GLY A 130 25.22 26.97 -0.20
CA GLY A 130 25.05 28.34 -0.68
C GLY A 130 23.91 28.50 -1.69
N PRO A 131 23.97 29.48 -2.60
CA PRO A 131 22.85 29.86 -3.48
C PRO A 131 22.46 28.80 -4.51
N LEU A 132 23.21 27.72 -4.65
CA LEU A 132 22.91 26.57 -5.51
C LEU A 132 22.31 25.38 -4.76
N ALA A 133 22.05 25.51 -3.47
CA ALA A 133 21.39 24.45 -2.70
C ALA A 133 20.01 24.14 -3.29
N ARG A 134 19.75 22.88 -3.56
CA ARG A 134 18.49 22.39 -4.10
C ARG A 134 17.87 21.40 -3.15
N VAL A 135 16.59 21.56 -2.93
CA VAL A 135 15.80 20.68 -2.08
C VAL A 135 14.70 20.05 -2.92
N TYR A 136 14.48 18.77 -2.72
CA TYR A 136 13.25 18.14 -3.20
C TYR A 136 12.44 17.66 -2.00
N PHE A 137 11.16 17.61 -2.19
CA PHE A 137 10.25 16.93 -1.27
C PHE A 137 9.23 16.15 -2.13
N THR A 138 8.74 15.06 -1.56
CA THR A 138 7.63 14.33 -2.13
C THR A 138 6.40 14.61 -1.27
N GLU A 139 5.33 15.04 -1.88
CA GLU A 139 4.01 14.94 -1.25
C GLU A 139 3.62 13.47 -1.27
N ILE A 140 3.35 12.89 -0.12
CA ILE A 140 2.81 11.53 -0.02
C ILE A 140 1.47 11.48 -0.74
N GLU A 141 0.73 12.60 -0.68
CA GLU A 141 -0.52 12.80 -1.41
C GLU A 141 -0.65 14.26 -1.86
N PRO A 142 -1.06 14.52 -3.12
CA PRO A 142 -1.20 15.88 -3.62
C PRO A 142 -2.15 16.70 -2.76
N GLY A 143 -1.66 17.82 -2.22
CA GLY A 143 -2.44 18.77 -1.44
C GLY A 143 -2.36 18.61 0.06
N THR A 144 -1.64 17.64 0.60
CA THR A 144 -1.43 17.52 2.06
C THR A 144 -0.45 18.55 2.61
N GLY A 145 0.28 19.25 1.73
CA GLY A 145 1.14 20.36 2.11
C GLY A 145 2.12 20.00 3.21
N ALA A 146 2.86 18.91 3.07
CA ALA A 146 3.92 18.58 4.02
C ALA A 146 5.01 19.65 3.96
N THR A 147 4.99 20.56 4.89
CA THR A 147 6.09 21.50 5.12
C THR A 147 7.20 20.75 5.85
N PHE A 148 8.31 20.52 5.17
CA PHE A 148 9.51 20.02 5.81
C PHE A 148 10.39 21.21 6.21
N PRO A 149 10.71 21.39 7.48
CA PRO A 149 11.73 22.35 7.86
C PRO A 149 13.06 21.87 7.32
N ILE A 150 13.68 22.70 6.46
CA ILE A 150 15.04 22.49 6.02
C ILE A 150 15.90 23.23 7.02
N THR A 151 16.62 22.50 7.85
CA THR A 151 17.63 23.07 8.72
C THR A 151 19.00 22.73 8.18
N ASP A 152 19.76 23.72 7.79
CA ASP A 152 21.21 23.62 7.90
C ASP A 152 21.56 23.78 9.37
N ALA A 153 22.58 23.07 9.88
CA ALA A 153 22.86 23.06 11.32
C ALA A 153 23.10 24.47 11.84
N GLY A 154 22.12 25.06 12.53
CA GLY A 154 22.18 26.34 13.18
C GLY A 154 21.26 27.45 12.64
N GLU A 155 20.52 27.26 11.56
CA GLU A 155 19.59 28.27 11.04
C GLU A 155 18.11 27.84 11.20
N ALA A 156 17.22 28.84 11.28
CA ALA A 156 15.77 28.59 11.30
C ALA A 156 15.35 27.88 10.03
N GLY A 157 14.56 26.78 10.15
CA GLY A 157 14.12 25.99 9.03
C GLY A 157 13.34 26.81 7.99
N LEU A 158 13.61 26.58 6.72
CA LEU A 158 12.83 27.14 5.62
C LEU A 158 11.51 26.40 5.51
N SER A 159 10.40 27.10 5.71
CA SER A 159 9.06 26.59 5.47
C SER A 159 8.58 27.06 4.08
N ILE A 160 8.24 26.13 3.20
CA ILE A 160 7.73 26.44 1.87
C ILE A 160 6.21 26.29 1.86
N ASN A 161 5.51 27.41 1.65
CA ASN A 161 4.08 27.40 1.44
C ASN A 161 3.80 27.10 -0.04
N LEU A 162 3.21 25.95 -0.34
CA LEU A 162 2.94 25.53 -1.72
C LEU A 162 1.94 26.43 -2.47
N ALA A 163 1.02 27.07 -1.73
CA ALA A 163 0.05 28.00 -2.32
C ALA A 163 0.66 29.35 -2.67
N SER A 164 1.75 29.75 -1.97
CA SER A 164 2.48 31.00 -2.19
C SER A 164 3.96 30.79 -1.88
N PRO A 165 4.67 30.08 -2.77
CA PRO A 165 6.06 29.69 -2.50
C PRO A 165 6.99 30.90 -2.54
N SER A 166 7.86 31.02 -1.53
CA SER A 166 8.89 32.04 -1.45
C SER A 166 10.13 31.74 -2.31
N VAL A 167 10.17 30.55 -2.93
CA VAL A 167 11.25 30.09 -3.79
C VAL A 167 10.66 29.51 -5.08
N PRO A 168 11.43 29.42 -6.20
CA PRO A 168 10.95 28.78 -7.40
C PRO A 168 10.53 27.34 -7.14
N LEU A 169 9.27 27.02 -7.38
CA LEU A 169 8.67 25.70 -7.21
C LEU A 169 8.26 25.12 -8.56
N ARG A 170 8.51 23.84 -8.75
CA ARG A 170 8.07 23.08 -9.92
C ARG A 170 7.41 21.78 -9.49
N ARG A 171 6.22 21.53 -9.99
CA ARG A 171 5.55 20.25 -9.83
C ARG A 171 6.03 19.33 -10.95
N ILE A 172 6.63 18.20 -10.58
CA ILE A 172 7.26 17.28 -11.54
C ILE A 172 6.27 16.21 -12.01
N THR A 173 5.36 15.77 -11.14
CA THR A 173 4.35 14.74 -11.47
C THR A 173 2.95 15.17 -11.04
N ASN A 174 1.93 14.61 -11.69
CA ASN A 174 0.54 14.78 -11.30
C ASN A 174 0.00 13.57 -10.52
N GLU A 175 0.50 12.38 -10.83
CA GLU A 175 0.06 11.11 -10.23
C GLU A 175 0.79 10.80 -8.92
N GLY A 176 1.94 11.39 -8.69
CA GLY A 176 2.76 11.20 -7.48
C GLY A 176 4.16 10.67 -7.77
N ALA A 177 4.94 10.50 -6.71
CA ALA A 177 6.30 9.98 -6.78
C ALA A 177 6.63 9.18 -5.51
N ASN A 178 7.33 8.08 -5.69
CA ASN A 178 7.96 7.32 -4.61
C ASN A 178 9.47 7.30 -4.86
N TYR A 179 10.24 7.25 -3.78
CA TYR A 179 11.71 7.09 -3.83
C TYR A 179 12.39 8.11 -4.74
N ALA A 180 11.92 9.35 -4.71
CA ALA A 180 12.58 10.43 -5.45
C ALA A 180 14.01 10.65 -4.95
N ALA A 181 14.94 10.83 -5.87
CA ALA A 181 16.34 11.04 -5.57
C ALA A 181 17.01 11.96 -6.59
N TRP A 182 17.96 12.76 -6.10
CA TRP A 182 18.91 13.48 -6.95
C TRP A 182 20.00 12.51 -7.42
N MET A 183 20.33 12.57 -8.69
CA MET A 183 21.38 11.79 -9.32
C MET A 183 22.37 12.70 -10.07
N ASP A 184 23.51 12.15 -10.47
CA ASP A 184 24.52 12.84 -11.28
C ASP A 184 24.95 14.18 -10.69
N GLY A 185 25.13 14.23 -9.37
CA GLY A 185 25.48 15.47 -8.67
C GLY A 185 24.38 16.54 -8.73
N GLY A 186 23.12 16.13 -8.76
CA GLY A 186 21.95 17.01 -8.79
C GLY A 186 21.53 17.47 -10.19
N ARG A 187 22.11 16.92 -11.25
CA ARG A 187 21.74 17.23 -12.64
C ARG A 187 20.47 16.51 -13.10
N THR A 188 20.17 15.41 -12.47
CA THR A 188 19.00 14.56 -12.78
C THR A 188 18.19 14.33 -11.52
N ILE A 189 16.88 14.37 -11.62
CA ILE A 189 15.97 13.86 -10.60
C ILE A 189 15.30 12.61 -11.13
N GLY A 190 15.29 11.55 -10.34
CA GLY A 190 14.60 10.30 -10.64
C GLY A 190 13.57 9.97 -9.56
N TRP A 191 12.52 9.27 -9.93
CA TRP A 191 11.50 8.78 -9.02
C TRP A 191 10.84 7.52 -9.56
N SER A 192 10.24 6.74 -8.68
CA SER A 192 9.38 5.61 -9.07
C SER A 192 7.91 5.95 -8.83
N PHE A 193 7.05 5.35 -9.62
CA PHE A 193 5.62 5.31 -9.34
C PHE A 193 5.04 4.00 -9.90
N ALA A 194 4.32 3.25 -9.06
CA ALA A 194 3.92 1.88 -9.36
C ALA A 194 5.11 1.03 -9.86
N ASN A 195 5.01 0.43 -11.05
CA ASN A 195 6.09 -0.32 -11.69
C ASN A 195 6.91 0.52 -12.70
N HIS A 196 6.75 1.84 -12.68
CA HIS A 196 7.49 2.74 -13.56
C HIS A 196 8.61 3.44 -12.81
N TYR A 197 9.74 3.64 -13.48
CA TYR A 197 10.80 4.52 -13.04
C TYR A 197 10.93 5.67 -14.03
N HIS A 198 11.01 6.88 -13.52
CA HIS A 198 11.09 8.11 -14.29
C HIS A 198 12.34 8.89 -13.95
N ARG A 199 12.87 9.62 -14.92
CA ARG A 199 13.93 10.59 -14.67
C ARG A 199 13.83 11.79 -15.62
N VAL A 200 14.33 12.93 -15.15
CA VAL A 200 14.34 14.17 -15.92
C VAL A 200 15.54 15.03 -15.55
N SER A 201 16.07 15.77 -16.52
CA SER A 201 17.12 16.75 -16.29
C SER A 201 16.61 17.89 -15.41
N THR A 202 17.31 18.18 -14.33
CA THR A 202 16.98 19.27 -13.42
C THR A 202 17.05 20.64 -14.10
N ASP A 203 18.03 20.84 -14.99
CA ASP A 203 18.17 22.09 -15.73
C ASP A 203 16.97 22.32 -16.67
N THR A 204 16.43 21.24 -17.28
CA THR A 204 15.22 21.31 -18.09
C THR A 204 14.02 21.74 -17.25
N VAL A 205 13.82 21.13 -16.09
CA VAL A 205 12.71 21.45 -15.17
C VAL A 205 12.80 22.90 -14.66
N MET A 206 14.00 23.38 -14.36
CA MET A 206 14.20 24.74 -13.88
C MET A 206 14.04 25.77 -14.98
N LYS A 207 14.48 25.46 -16.22
CA LYS A 207 14.42 26.38 -17.35
C LYS A 207 13.01 26.54 -17.91
N TYR A 208 12.25 25.44 -18.00
CA TYR A 208 10.93 25.45 -18.62
C TYR A 208 9.84 25.27 -17.55
N PRO A 209 8.91 26.25 -17.42
CA PRO A 209 7.88 26.20 -16.38
C PRO A 209 6.75 25.18 -16.65
N VAL A 210 6.64 24.68 -17.88
CA VAL A 210 5.54 23.80 -18.31
C VAL A 210 6.05 22.38 -18.52
N ALA A 211 5.42 21.42 -17.86
CA ALA A 211 5.81 19.99 -17.85
C ALA A 211 5.81 19.36 -19.24
N SER A 212 4.93 19.80 -20.16
CA SER A 212 4.91 19.32 -21.55
C SER A 212 6.20 19.65 -22.34
N SER A 213 7.02 20.56 -21.83
CA SER A 213 8.34 20.90 -22.43
C SER A 213 9.48 20.06 -21.83
N TRP A 214 9.20 19.16 -20.90
CA TRP A 214 10.21 18.31 -20.29
C TRP A 214 10.27 16.97 -21.01
N ASN A 215 11.48 16.52 -21.31
CA ASN A 215 11.70 15.18 -21.80
C ASN A 215 11.86 14.24 -20.58
N ILE A 216 10.74 13.74 -20.06
CA ILE A 216 10.73 12.75 -18.97
C ILE A 216 10.97 11.39 -19.62
N GLU A 217 12.08 10.78 -19.25
CA GLU A 217 12.36 9.40 -19.63
C GLU A 217 11.63 8.47 -18.63
N SER A 218 10.90 7.47 -19.16
CA SER A 218 10.12 6.52 -18.39
C SER A 218 10.51 5.09 -18.75
N PHE A 219 10.64 4.24 -17.74
CA PHE A 219 11.07 2.85 -17.87
C PHE A 219 10.13 1.94 -17.08
N ASP A 220 9.64 0.89 -17.71
CA ASP A 220 8.88 -0.14 -17.02
C ASP A 220 9.83 -1.08 -16.28
N VAL A 221 9.57 -1.27 -14.98
CA VAL A 221 10.34 -2.18 -14.15
C VAL A 221 9.41 -3.32 -13.71
N THR A 222 9.50 -4.44 -14.39
CA THR A 222 8.67 -5.61 -14.11
C THR A 222 9.50 -6.71 -13.48
N LEU A 223 9.03 -7.23 -12.34
CA LEU A 223 9.57 -8.42 -11.71
C LEU A 223 8.66 -9.60 -12.04
N THR A 224 9.24 -10.65 -12.62
CA THR A 224 8.54 -11.92 -12.77
C THR A 224 9.07 -12.89 -11.72
N VAL A 225 8.19 -13.31 -10.82
CA VAL A 225 8.50 -14.28 -9.78
C VAL A 225 7.68 -15.56 -10.01
N PRO A 226 8.24 -16.75 -9.74
CA PRO A 226 7.45 -17.98 -9.80
C PRO A 226 6.36 -17.93 -8.74
N ARG A 227 5.14 -18.30 -9.12
CA ARG A 227 4.05 -18.39 -8.17
C ARG A 227 4.17 -19.67 -7.36
N THR A 228 4.31 -19.56 -6.05
CA THR A 228 4.26 -20.69 -5.14
C THR A 228 2.79 -21.11 -4.97
N SER A 229 2.44 -22.29 -5.40
CA SER A 229 1.11 -22.87 -5.23
C SER A 229 1.20 -24.34 -4.84
N PRO A 230 0.24 -24.87 -4.06
CA PRO A 230 0.17 -26.29 -3.77
C PRO A 230 0.11 -27.10 -5.05
N ASP A 231 0.80 -28.22 -5.12
CA ASP A 231 0.70 -29.17 -6.21
C ASP A 231 0.03 -30.48 -5.74
N GLY A 232 -0.63 -31.16 -6.64
CA GLY A 232 -1.32 -32.41 -6.36
C GLY A 232 -2.85 -32.31 -6.22
N ARG A 233 -3.43 -33.36 -5.63
CA ARG A 233 -4.88 -33.47 -5.40
C ARG A 233 -5.19 -33.82 -3.96
N VAL A 234 -6.40 -33.45 -3.52
CA VAL A 234 -7.01 -33.90 -2.27
C VAL A 234 -8.51 -34.07 -2.49
N LEU A 235 -9.08 -35.13 -1.93
CA LEU A 235 -10.53 -35.38 -1.93
C LEU A 235 -11.06 -35.15 -0.50
N LEU A 236 -11.96 -34.19 -0.33
CA LEU A 236 -12.76 -34.01 0.86
C LEU A 236 -14.03 -34.82 0.72
N ARG A 237 -14.27 -35.81 1.60
CA ARG A 237 -15.31 -36.81 1.41
C ARG A 237 -16.40 -36.75 2.48
N GLY A 238 -17.66 -36.76 2.05
CA GLY A 238 -18.81 -37.05 2.88
C GLY A 238 -19.41 -35.84 3.61
N ALA A 239 -19.09 -34.64 3.20
CA ALA A 239 -19.65 -33.41 3.81
C ALA A 239 -21.07 -33.11 3.32
N ARG A 240 -21.81 -32.34 4.11
CA ARG A 240 -22.91 -31.54 3.56
C ARG A 240 -22.30 -30.36 2.83
N ILE A 241 -22.72 -30.08 1.57
CA ILE A 241 -22.12 -29.01 0.77
C ILE A 241 -23.21 -28.01 0.39
N ILE A 242 -23.03 -26.76 0.78
CA ILE A 242 -23.85 -25.62 0.36
C ILE A 242 -23.06 -24.92 -0.73
N THR A 243 -23.48 -25.07 -1.99
CA THR A 243 -22.66 -24.61 -3.12
C THR A 243 -22.77 -23.11 -3.37
N MET A 244 -23.76 -22.45 -2.79
CA MET A 244 -24.15 -21.05 -3.07
C MET A 244 -24.53 -20.82 -4.56
N ARG A 245 -24.83 -21.89 -5.29
CA ARG A 245 -25.45 -21.84 -6.61
C ARG A 245 -26.94 -21.98 -6.41
N ASP A 246 -27.65 -20.87 -6.44
CA ASP A 246 -29.07 -20.83 -6.05
C ASP A 246 -29.29 -21.49 -4.67
N ASP A 247 -30.28 -22.31 -4.52
CA ASP A 247 -30.60 -23.03 -3.28
C ASP A 247 -30.00 -24.47 -3.24
N GLU A 248 -28.98 -24.74 -4.03
CA GLU A 248 -28.41 -26.08 -4.14
C GLU A 248 -27.67 -26.49 -2.86
N VAL A 249 -28.14 -27.59 -2.27
CA VAL A 249 -27.51 -28.27 -1.14
C VAL A 249 -27.32 -29.75 -1.49
N ILE A 250 -26.08 -30.23 -1.33
CA ILE A 250 -25.75 -31.66 -1.45
C ILE A 250 -25.61 -32.20 -0.04
N GLU A 251 -26.57 -32.95 0.45
CA GLU A 251 -26.60 -33.39 1.86
C GLU A 251 -25.44 -34.31 2.24
N ARG A 252 -24.89 -35.05 1.30
CA ARG A 252 -23.66 -35.83 1.45
C ARG A 252 -22.91 -35.86 0.14
N GLY A 253 -21.83 -35.12 0.10
CA GLY A 253 -21.08 -34.94 -1.13
C GLY A 253 -19.57 -34.85 -0.89
N ASP A 254 -18.86 -34.80 -1.97
CA ASP A 254 -17.41 -34.77 -2.04
C ASP A 254 -16.94 -33.51 -2.79
N VAL A 255 -15.78 -33.01 -2.42
CA VAL A 255 -15.08 -31.95 -3.13
C VAL A 255 -13.69 -32.44 -3.51
N LEU A 256 -13.40 -32.52 -4.80
CA LEU A 256 -12.07 -32.81 -5.32
C LEU A 256 -11.36 -31.51 -5.64
N VAL A 257 -10.23 -31.30 -5.01
CA VAL A 257 -9.35 -30.16 -5.24
C VAL A 257 -8.10 -30.62 -5.99
N ARG A 258 -7.74 -29.91 -7.03
CA ARG A 258 -6.48 -30.10 -7.75
C ARG A 258 -5.66 -28.81 -7.71
N ASN A 259 -4.43 -28.91 -7.25
CA ASN A 259 -3.58 -27.76 -7.01
C ASN A 259 -4.30 -26.74 -6.09
N ASN A 260 -4.56 -25.55 -6.54
CA ASN A 260 -5.29 -24.53 -5.79
C ASN A 260 -6.71 -24.27 -6.34
N ARG A 261 -7.32 -25.25 -7.03
CA ARG A 261 -8.63 -25.12 -7.69
C ARG A 261 -9.55 -26.27 -7.33
N ILE A 262 -10.84 -25.97 -7.15
CA ILE A 262 -11.88 -26.98 -7.08
C ILE A 262 -11.99 -27.61 -8.48
N GLU A 263 -11.73 -28.92 -8.57
CA GLU A 263 -11.81 -29.69 -9.82
C GLU A 263 -13.25 -30.23 -10.04
N GLN A 264 -13.84 -30.76 -8.96
CA GLN A 264 -15.22 -31.32 -9.02
C GLN A 264 -15.93 -31.17 -7.67
N VAL A 265 -17.23 -31.04 -7.72
CA VAL A 265 -18.15 -31.15 -6.57
C VAL A 265 -19.29 -32.07 -6.95
N GLY A 266 -19.65 -33.00 -6.08
CA GLY A 266 -20.76 -33.96 -6.36
C GLY A 266 -21.04 -34.92 -5.22
N ALA A 267 -22.12 -35.71 -5.36
CA ALA A 267 -22.57 -36.62 -4.30
C ALA A 267 -21.58 -37.79 -4.04
N SER A 268 -20.84 -38.21 -5.04
CA SER A 268 -19.84 -39.28 -4.91
C SER A 268 -18.81 -39.11 -6.01
N LEU A 269 -17.58 -38.83 -5.67
CA LEU A 269 -16.50 -38.56 -6.62
C LEU A 269 -15.46 -39.69 -6.61
N ASN A 270 -15.03 -40.08 -7.81
CA ASN A 270 -13.89 -40.94 -8.00
C ASN A 270 -12.63 -40.10 -8.14
N ALA A 271 -11.71 -40.24 -7.19
CA ALA A 271 -10.41 -39.59 -7.29
C ALA A 271 -9.38 -40.52 -7.94
N PRO A 272 -8.40 -39.98 -8.70
CA PRO A 272 -7.28 -40.76 -9.21
C PRO A 272 -6.56 -41.52 -8.11
N ALA A 273 -5.98 -42.68 -8.46
CA ALA A 273 -5.22 -43.49 -7.52
C ALA A 273 -4.11 -42.68 -6.85
N GLY A 274 -3.91 -42.86 -5.54
CA GLY A 274 -2.93 -42.14 -4.75
C GLY A 274 -3.39 -40.75 -4.28
N THR A 275 -4.61 -40.30 -4.61
CA THR A 275 -5.13 -39.02 -4.08
C THR A 275 -5.44 -39.18 -2.58
N PRO A 276 -4.86 -38.32 -1.71
CA PRO A 276 -5.23 -38.28 -0.29
C PRO A 276 -6.71 -37.99 -0.11
N VAL A 277 -7.34 -38.75 0.80
CA VAL A 277 -8.77 -38.58 1.15
C VAL A 277 -8.87 -38.08 2.59
N ILE A 278 -9.54 -36.96 2.76
CA ILE A 278 -9.87 -36.41 4.08
C ILE A 278 -11.36 -36.67 4.33
N ASP A 279 -11.66 -37.45 5.37
CA ASP A 279 -13.04 -37.64 5.81
C ASP A 279 -13.53 -36.37 6.53
N VAL A 280 -14.56 -35.77 5.96
CA VAL A 280 -15.23 -34.57 6.49
C VAL A 280 -16.71 -34.86 6.76
N SER A 281 -17.03 -36.11 7.01
CA SER A 281 -18.40 -36.55 7.37
C SER A 281 -18.87 -35.79 8.64
N GLY A 282 -20.13 -35.37 8.62
CA GLY A 282 -20.72 -34.55 9.69
C GLY A 282 -20.31 -33.09 9.66
N LYS A 283 -19.49 -32.66 8.74
CA LYS A 283 -19.13 -31.25 8.53
C LYS A 283 -19.93 -30.65 7.37
N THR A 284 -20.06 -29.33 7.37
CA THR A 284 -20.62 -28.57 6.25
C THR A 284 -19.50 -27.80 5.53
N ILE A 285 -19.40 -27.98 4.23
CA ILE A 285 -18.51 -27.20 3.38
C ILE A 285 -19.32 -26.08 2.74
N ILE A 286 -18.80 -24.87 2.85
CA ILE A 286 -19.30 -23.66 2.19
C ILE A 286 -18.16 -22.99 1.44
N PRO A 287 -18.42 -22.11 0.44
CA PRO A 287 -17.41 -21.22 -0.10
C PRO A 287 -16.77 -20.37 0.99
N GLY A 288 -15.51 -20.02 0.80
CA GLY A 288 -14.82 -19.13 1.74
C GLY A 288 -15.56 -17.79 1.88
N LEU A 289 -15.59 -17.26 3.09
CA LEU A 289 -16.26 -16.00 3.39
C LEU A 289 -15.53 -14.84 2.70
N VAL A 290 -16.30 -13.82 2.30
CA VAL A 290 -15.78 -12.57 1.74
C VAL A 290 -16.14 -11.44 2.67
N ASP A 291 -15.15 -10.80 3.26
CA ASP A 291 -15.33 -9.58 4.04
C ASP A 291 -15.18 -8.37 3.12
N VAL A 292 -16.28 -7.69 2.83
CA VAL A 292 -16.32 -6.56 1.88
C VAL A 292 -15.94 -5.23 2.51
N HIS A 293 -15.70 -5.18 3.83
CA HIS A 293 -15.27 -3.98 4.55
C HIS A 293 -14.29 -4.33 5.67
N ALA A 294 -13.18 -4.92 5.32
CA ALA A 294 -12.13 -5.29 6.26
C ALA A 294 -11.04 -4.23 6.33
N HIS A 295 -10.57 -3.94 7.53
CA HIS A 295 -9.39 -3.11 7.75
C HIS A 295 -8.28 -3.93 8.42
N PRO A 296 -7.59 -4.82 7.69
CA PRO A 296 -6.42 -5.48 8.24
C PRO A 296 -5.44 -4.42 8.73
N GLN A 297 -4.97 -4.54 9.97
CA GLN A 297 -4.07 -3.58 10.61
C GLN A 297 -2.69 -3.68 9.97
N THR A 298 -2.50 -2.92 8.94
CA THR A 298 -1.35 -3.00 8.04
C THR A 298 -0.54 -1.70 8.06
N GLY A 299 -0.34 -1.14 9.20
CA GLY A 299 0.00 0.27 9.35
C GLY A 299 1.47 0.64 9.32
N ARG A 300 2.40 -0.07 8.63
CA ARG A 300 3.81 0.31 8.75
C ARG A 300 4.62 0.20 7.49
N GLU A 301 5.66 1.06 7.40
CA GLU A 301 6.58 1.19 6.27
C GLU A 301 7.43 -0.08 6.03
N LEU A 302 7.61 -0.93 7.04
CA LEU A 302 8.28 -2.22 6.90
C LEU A 302 7.23 -3.30 6.66
N ALA A 303 7.26 -3.93 5.50
CA ALA A 303 6.44 -5.10 5.22
C ALA A 303 6.96 -6.28 6.05
N GLN A 304 6.17 -6.75 6.99
CA GLN A 304 6.49 -7.94 7.79
C GLN A 304 6.44 -9.19 6.91
N GLY A 305 7.16 -10.24 7.31
CA GLY A 305 7.21 -11.53 6.63
C GLY A 305 5.87 -12.22 6.57
N GLN A 306 5.11 -12.07 7.64
CA GLN A 306 3.77 -12.57 7.78
C GLN A 306 2.97 -11.55 8.60
N GLU A 307 1.90 -11.06 8.04
CA GLU A 307 0.99 -10.16 8.74
C GLU A 307 -0.10 -10.96 9.43
N TRP A 308 -0.10 -10.95 10.76
CA TRP A 308 -1.01 -11.79 11.55
C TRP A 308 -2.50 -11.42 11.35
N SER A 309 -2.82 -10.14 11.17
CA SER A 309 -4.20 -9.69 10.95
C SER A 309 -4.80 -10.26 9.66
N ILE A 310 -3.96 -10.44 8.64
CA ILE A 310 -4.34 -11.07 7.37
C ILE A 310 -4.46 -12.58 7.53
N ALA A 311 -3.53 -13.19 8.26
CA ALA A 311 -3.57 -14.64 8.56
C ALA A 311 -4.75 -15.01 9.45
N SER A 312 -5.11 -14.17 10.43
CA SER A 312 -6.24 -14.41 11.30
C SER A 312 -7.57 -14.41 10.54
N ASN A 313 -7.76 -13.51 9.61
CA ASN A 313 -8.94 -13.52 8.74
C ASN A 313 -9.10 -14.88 8.03
N LEU A 314 -8.01 -15.40 7.47
CA LEU A 314 -8.01 -16.70 6.82
C LEU A 314 -8.32 -17.83 7.82
N ALA A 315 -7.78 -17.78 9.05
CA ALA A 315 -8.04 -18.76 10.09
C ALA A 315 -9.53 -18.82 10.52
N PHE A 316 -10.25 -17.71 10.41
CA PHE A 316 -11.70 -17.62 10.62
C PHE A 316 -12.54 -17.90 9.35
N GLY A 317 -11.92 -18.39 8.28
CA GLY A 317 -12.62 -18.76 7.04
C GLY A 317 -12.88 -17.60 6.08
N VAL A 318 -12.37 -16.40 6.36
CA VAL A 318 -12.44 -15.26 5.45
C VAL A 318 -11.30 -15.40 4.44
N THR A 319 -11.63 -15.84 3.24
CA THR A 319 -10.65 -16.13 2.17
C THR A 319 -10.39 -14.95 1.26
N THR A 320 -11.24 -13.94 1.32
CA THR A 320 -11.13 -12.73 0.51
C THR A 320 -11.56 -11.54 1.35
N THR A 321 -10.79 -10.47 1.29
CA THR A 321 -11.07 -9.20 1.96
C THR A 321 -11.05 -8.07 0.94
N ARG A 322 -11.99 -7.14 1.07
CA ARG A 322 -11.88 -5.82 0.46
C ARG A 322 -11.53 -4.82 1.54
N ASN A 323 -10.40 -4.10 1.35
CA ASN A 323 -10.00 -3.04 2.26
C ASN A 323 -10.34 -1.67 1.64
N PRO A 324 -11.43 -1.02 2.09
CA PRO A 324 -11.86 0.27 1.55
C PRO A 324 -11.10 1.46 2.15
N SER A 325 -10.10 1.22 3.00
CA SER A 325 -9.25 2.25 3.60
C SER A 325 -7.91 1.63 3.97
N GLY A 326 -7.01 1.58 3.04
CA GLY A 326 -5.71 0.96 3.26
C GLY A 326 -4.55 1.83 2.83
N SER A 327 -3.36 1.54 3.36
CA SER A 327 -2.13 2.13 2.89
C SER A 327 -1.70 1.55 1.53
N ARG A 328 -0.72 2.17 0.88
CA ARG A 328 -0.09 1.63 -0.34
C ARG A 328 0.45 0.20 -0.17
N TRP A 329 0.78 -0.21 1.05
CA TRP A 329 1.29 -1.54 1.35
C TRP A 329 0.26 -2.65 1.12
N ASN A 330 -1.03 -2.33 1.15
CA ASN A 330 -2.06 -3.33 0.88
C ASN A 330 -1.98 -3.90 -0.54
N PHE A 331 -1.54 -3.11 -1.51
CA PHE A 331 -1.28 -3.59 -2.87
C PHE A 331 -0.13 -4.59 -2.89
N ALA A 332 1.01 -4.22 -2.27
CA ALA A 332 2.18 -5.10 -2.18
C ALA A 332 1.88 -6.41 -1.44
N TRP A 333 1.08 -6.39 -0.38
CA TRP A 333 0.67 -7.61 0.31
C TRP A 333 -0.28 -8.46 -0.50
N GLY A 334 -1.19 -7.85 -1.25
CA GLY A 334 -2.00 -8.58 -2.22
C GLY A 334 -1.13 -9.36 -3.21
N GLU A 335 -0.10 -8.73 -3.75
CA GLU A 335 0.86 -9.36 -4.65
C GLU A 335 1.66 -10.49 -3.98
N LEU A 336 2.14 -10.30 -2.74
CA LEU A 336 2.84 -11.35 -1.99
C LEU A 336 1.95 -12.55 -1.70
N ILE A 337 0.68 -12.35 -1.37
CA ILE A 337 -0.30 -13.43 -1.17
C ILE A 337 -0.56 -14.14 -2.50
N ASP A 338 -0.74 -13.41 -3.58
CA ASP A 338 -0.97 -13.98 -4.91
C ASP A 338 0.26 -14.73 -5.43
N ALA A 339 1.47 -14.30 -5.08
CA ALA A 339 2.70 -15.01 -5.38
C ALA A 339 2.90 -16.26 -4.49
N GLY A 340 2.16 -16.38 -3.37
CA GLY A 340 2.32 -17.46 -2.39
C GLY A 340 3.50 -17.24 -1.42
N GLU A 341 4.02 -16.04 -1.35
CA GLU A 341 5.10 -15.64 -0.43
C GLU A 341 4.58 -15.23 0.95
N MET A 342 3.27 -15.03 1.08
CA MET A 342 2.59 -14.73 2.33
C MET A 342 1.30 -15.52 2.43
N VAL A 343 1.01 -16.04 3.64
CA VAL A 343 -0.26 -16.73 3.93
C VAL A 343 -1.32 -15.71 4.38
N GLY A 344 -2.47 -15.70 3.73
CA GLY A 344 -3.55 -14.81 4.11
C GLY A 344 -4.74 -14.83 3.16
N SER A 345 -5.77 -14.08 3.54
CA SER A 345 -6.91 -13.78 2.67
C SER A 345 -6.44 -12.99 1.45
N ARG A 346 -7.03 -13.24 0.30
CA ARG A 346 -6.83 -12.41 -0.90
C ARG A 346 -7.30 -10.99 -0.61
N ILE A 347 -6.50 -9.98 -1.00
CA ILE A 347 -6.77 -8.57 -0.67
C ILE A 347 -7.16 -7.82 -1.94
N PHE A 348 -8.31 -7.13 -1.88
CA PHE A 348 -8.72 -6.11 -2.83
C PHE A 348 -8.67 -4.75 -2.14
N ALA A 349 -7.70 -3.92 -2.46
CA ALA A 349 -7.49 -2.63 -1.82
C ALA A 349 -7.99 -1.46 -2.68
N THR A 350 -8.51 -0.44 -2.02
CA THR A 350 -8.86 0.83 -2.65
C THR A 350 -7.73 1.87 -2.57
N GLY A 351 -6.70 1.61 -1.76
CA GLY A 351 -5.78 2.62 -1.30
C GLY A 351 -6.39 3.50 -0.21
N PHE A 352 -5.79 4.65 0.06
CA PHE A 352 -6.33 5.61 1.03
C PHE A 352 -7.69 6.16 0.59
N PRO A 353 -8.64 6.38 1.51
CA PRO A 353 -9.91 7.01 1.17
C PRO A 353 -9.69 8.43 0.65
N LEU A 354 -10.44 8.83 -0.37
CA LEU A 354 -10.28 10.14 -1.01
C LEU A 354 -10.92 11.24 -0.17
N THR A 355 -10.15 11.87 0.69
CA THR A 355 -10.56 13.03 1.49
C THR A 355 -10.25 14.35 0.78
N SER A 356 -10.79 15.46 1.28
CA SER A 356 -10.45 16.80 0.79
C SER A 356 -9.01 17.21 1.13
N THR A 357 -8.35 16.51 2.06
CA THR A 357 -6.98 16.79 2.48
C THR A 357 -5.94 15.98 1.72
N ASN A 358 -6.19 14.68 1.55
CA ASN A 358 -5.24 13.78 0.89
C ASN A 358 -5.43 13.68 -0.64
N ALA A 359 -6.64 14.00 -1.10
CA ALA A 359 -6.99 14.01 -2.52
C ALA A 359 -7.85 15.23 -2.86
N PRO A 360 -7.30 16.45 -2.76
CA PRO A 360 -8.05 17.66 -3.03
C PRO A 360 -8.43 17.72 -4.51
N VAL A 361 -9.71 17.70 -4.78
CA VAL A 361 -10.29 17.79 -6.12
C VAL A 361 -10.88 19.19 -6.30
N ARG A 362 -10.24 20.03 -7.11
CA ARG A 362 -10.65 21.40 -7.39
C ARG A 362 -11.43 21.52 -8.69
N ASN A 363 -11.18 20.58 -9.61
CA ASN A 363 -11.78 20.49 -10.94
C ASN A 363 -11.81 19.03 -11.42
N ALA A 364 -12.36 18.78 -12.61
CA ALA A 364 -12.45 17.43 -13.19
C ALA A 364 -11.08 16.83 -13.54
N GLU A 365 -10.10 17.65 -13.90
CA GLU A 365 -8.74 17.21 -14.22
C GLU A 365 -8.03 16.68 -12.98
N ASP A 366 -8.11 17.39 -11.84
CA ASP A 366 -7.60 16.91 -10.56
C ASP A 366 -8.19 15.53 -10.22
N ALA A 367 -9.51 15.35 -10.42
CA ALA A 367 -10.18 14.08 -10.16
C ALA A 367 -9.62 12.95 -11.04
N LEU A 368 -9.38 13.23 -12.32
CA LEU A 368 -8.83 12.25 -13.26
C LEU A 368 -7.42 11.82 -12.85
N HIS A 369 -6.54 12.76 -12.47
CA HIS A 369 -5.20 12.44 -11.97
C HIS A 369 -5.25 11.62 -10.68
N VAL A 370 -6.14 11.95 -9.74
CA VAL A 370 -6.32 11.17 -8.52
C VAL A 370 -6.74 9.75 -8.85
N VAL A 371 -7.74 9.56 -9.70
CA VAL A 371 -8.25 8.23 -10.05
C VAL A 371 -7.18 7.40 -10.77
N ARG A 372 -6.47 7.98 -11.73
CA ARG A 372 -5.36 7.32 -12.45
C ARG A 372 -4.27 6.86 -11.50
N ARG A 373 -3.87 7.73 -10.56
CA ARG A 373 -2.89 7.39 -9.54
C ARG A 373 -3.24 6.10 -8.79
N TYR A 374 -4.48 5.96 -8.34
CA TYR A 374 -4.90 4.77 -7.61
C TYR A 374 -5.00 3.54 -8.51
N LYS A 375 -5.48 3.72 -9.74
CA LYS A 375 -5.54 2.64 -10.73
C LYS A 375 -4.15 2.10 -11.07
N GLU A 376 -3.17 2.96 -11.29
CA GLU A 376 -1.78 2.57 -11.55
C GLU A 376 -1.14 1.83 -10.36
N GLN A 377 -1.54 2.16 -9.13
CA GLN A 377 -1.13 1.42 -7.94
C GLN A 377 -1.79 0.03 -7.79
N GLY A 378 -2.75 -0.30 -8.66
CA GLY A 378 -3.45 -1.59 -8.63
C GLY A 378 -4.83 -1.56 -8.00
N ALA A 379 -5.38 -0.38 -7.66
CA ALA A 379 -6.74 -0.27 -7.16
C ALA A 379 -7.76 -0.67 -8.23
N ASN A 380 -8.70 -1.56 -7.89
CA ASN A 380 -9.83 -1.92 -8.73
C ASN A 380 -11.14 -1.22 -8.31
N SER A 381 -11.11 -0.55 -7.18
CA SER A 381 -12.17 0.31 -6.67
C SER A 381 -11.60 1.43 -5.84
N LEU A 382 -12.34 2.52 -5.70
CA LEU A 382 -11.98 3.68 -4.89
C LEU A 382 -13.00 3.86 -3.78
N LYS A 383 -12.58 4.44 -2.65
CA LYS A 383 -13.48 4.92 -1.61
C LYS A 383 -13.44 6.45 -1.58
N GLN A 384 -14.52 7.10 -2.03
CA GLN A 384 -14.72 8.52 -1.82
C GLN A 384 -15.06 8.74 -0.33
N TYR A 385 -14.36 9.66 0.33
CA TYR A 385 -14.50 9.95 1.74
C TYR A 385 -14.66 11.46 1.95
N LEU A 386 -15.89 11.89 2.21
CA LEU A 386 -16.22 13.24 2.67
C LEU A 386 -15.64 14.39 1.82
N GLN A 387 -15.66 14.29 0.51
CA GLN A 387 -15.47 15.47 -0.33
C GLN A 387 -16.63 16.44 -0.08
N PRO A 388 -16.36 17.72 0.28
CA PRO A 388 -17.39 18.60 0.85
C PRO A 388 -18.49 18.99 -0.15
N ARG A 389 -18.14 19.13 -1.44
CA ARG A 389 -19.11 19.58 -2.45
C ARG A 389 -19.55 18.45 -3.36
N ARG A 390 -20.84 18.40 -3.71
CA ARG A 390 -21.39 17.40 -4.62
C ARG A 390 -20.64 17.33 -5.95
N ILE A 391 -20.29 18.49 -6.52
CA ILE A 391 -19.58 18.55 -7.80
C ILE A 391 -18.21 17.85 -7.74
N GLN A 392 -17.50 17.90 -6.61
CA GLN A 392 -16.24 17.19 -6.42
C GLN A 392 -16.45 15.68 -6.43
N ARG A 393 -17.51 15.21 -5.76
CA ARG A 393 -17.89 13.79 -5.76
C ARG A 393 -18.30 13.32 -7.16
N GLN A 394 -19.01 14.15 -7.91
CA GLN A 394 -19.37 13.86 -9.31
C GLN A 394 -18.14 13.80 -10.23
N TRP A 395 -17.16 14.69 -10.07
CA TRP A 395 -15.92 14.62 -10.84
C TRP A 395 -15.13 13.32 -10.56
N ILE A 396 -15.04 12.90 -9.29
CA ILE A 396 -14.41 11.63 -8.93
C ILE A 396 -15.15 10.45 -9.59
N LEU A 397 -16.47 10.44 -9.52
CA LEU A 397 -17.27 9.39 -10.14
C LEU A 397 -17.11 9.37 -11.67
N GLN A 398 -17.15 10.51 -12.33
CA GLN A 398 -16.91 10.60 -13.78
C GLN A 398 -15.52 10.10 -14.17
N ALA A 399 -14.50 10.46 -13.40
CA ALA A 399 -13.15 9.98 -13.62
C ALA A 399 -13.05 8.46 -13.40
N ALA A 400 -13.69 7.92 -12.36
CA ALA A 400 -13.73 6.49 -12.08
C ALA A 400 -14.41 5.70 -13.22
N LEU A 401 -15.53 6.21 -13.74
CA LEU A 401 -16.22 5.64 -14.89
C LEU A 401 -15.34 5.67 -16.16
N ALA A 402 -14.67 6.79 -16.42
CA ALA A 402 -13.77 6.93 -17.56
C ALA A 402 -12.57 5.96 -17.49
N GLU A 403 -12.05 5.70 -16.30
CA GLU A 403 -10.94 4.79 -16.07
C GLU A 403 -11.37 3.32 -15.85
N GLY A 404 -12.67 3.04 -15.81
CA GLY A 404 -13.22 1.69 -15.70
C GLY A 404 -13.02 1.07 -14.30
N ILE A 405 -13.04 1.88 -13.24
CA ILE A 405 -12.96 1.40 -11.86
C ILE A 405 -14.20 1.81 -11.06
N ASN A 406 -14.57 1.00 -10.08
CA ASN A 406 -15.71 1.29 -9.23
C ASN A 406 -15.38 2.37 -8.19
N ALA A 407 -16.36 3.23 -7.89
CA ALA A 407 -16.27 4.19 -6.80
C ALA A 407 -17.32 3.90 -5.74
N THR A 408 -16.89 3.69 -4.50
CA THR A 408 -17.76 3.56 -3.34
C THR A 408 -17.70 4.83 -2.48
N ASN A 409 -18.64 4.97 -1.58
CA ASN A 409 -18.82 6.13 -0.76
C ASN A 409 -18.76 5.77 0.73
N GLU A 410 -18.20 6.66 1.56
CA GLU A 410 -18.13 6.47 3.02
C GLU A 410 -19.50 6.29 3.67
N GLY A 411 -20.50 7.06 3.27
CA GLY A 411 -21.80 7.05 3.94
C GLY A 411 -21.77 7.56 5.38
N ALA A 412 -22.81 7.22 6.13
CA ALA A 412 -23.00 7.43 7.57
C ALA A 412 -23.11 8.88 8.07
N ALA A 413 -22.73 9.87 7.30
CA ALA A 413 -22.66 11.25 7.77
C ALA A 413 -24.00 11.97 7.67
N ASP A 414 -24.75 11.77 6.58
CA ASP A 414 -26.01 12.46 6.28
C ASP A 414 -26.80 11.66 5.25
N LEU A 415 -28.05 11.31 5.59
CA LEU A 415 -28.95 10.60 4.70
C LEU A 415 -29.12 11.28 3.35
N LYS A 416 -29.18 12.63 3.30
CA LYS A 416 -29.31 13.36 2.04
C LYS A 416 -28.07 13.21 1.17
N ALA A 417 -26.88 13.22 1.77
CA ALA A 417 -25.64 12.99 1.06
C ALA A 417 -25.59 11.55 0.50
N ASP A 418 -25.98 10.55 1.29
CA ASP A 418 -25.97 9.14 0.89
C ASP A 418 -26.94 8.88 -0.27
N ILE A 419 -28.19 9.38 -0.18
CA ILE A 419 -29.16 9.29 -1.27
C ILE A 419 -28.65 10.01 -2.53
N THR A 420 -28.02 11.18 -2.35
CA THR A 420 -27.46 11.94 -3.48
C THR A 420 -26.36 11.14 -4.19
N MET A 421 -25.50 10.44 -3.44
CA MET A 421 -24.45 9.61 -4.01
C MET A 421 -25.00 8.35 -4.70
N ALA A 422 -26.06 7.76 -4.16
CA ALA A 422 -26.79 6.69 -4.83
C ALA A 422 -27.34 7.15 -6.19
N ILE A 423 -27.98 8.32 -6.23
CA ILE A 423 -28.55 8.91 -7.46
C ILE A 423 -27.42 9.30 -8.44
N ASP A 424 -26.28 9.79 -7.95
CA ASP A 424 -25.14 10.16 -8.79
C ASP A 424 -24.45 8.94 -9.43
N GLY A 425 -24.72 7.70 -8.93
CA GLY A 425 -24.25 6.46 -9.53
C GLY A 425 -23.03 5.83 -8.86
N TYR A 426 -22.75 6.15 -7.60
CA TYR A 426 -21.78 5.40 -6.80
C TYR A 426 -22.22 3.94 -6.67
N THR A 427 -21.26 3.02 -6.62
CA THR A 427 -21.54 1.58 -6.65
C THR A 427 -21.85 0.99 -5.28
N ALA A 428 -21.43 1.65 -4.19
CA ALA A 428 -21.73 1.21 -2.82
C ALA A 428 -21.74 2.38 -1.83
N ILE A 429 -22.51 2.17 -0.74
CA ILE A 429 -22.49 3.01 0.47
C ILE A 429 -21.93 2.14 1.61
N GLU A 430 -20.89 2.64 2.24
CA GLU A 430 -20.27 2.05 3.41
C GLU A 430 -20.90 2.67 4.69
N HIS A 431 -20.97 1.88 5.75
CA HIS A 431 -21.54 2.25 7.05
C HIS A 431 -23.05 2.43 7.08
N SER A 432 -23.58 2.35 8.28
CA SER A 432 -25.01 2.54 8.52
C SER A 432 -25.44 3.99 8.27
N MET A 433 -26.55 4.18 7.59
CA MET A 433 -27.14 5.49 7.45
C MET A 433 -27.55 6.06 8.82
N GLY A 434 -27.42 7.37 8.99
CA GLY A 434 -27.66 8.06 10.26
C GLY A 434 -29.11 8.07 10.75
N ILE A 435 -30.04 7.45 10.03
CA ILE A 435 -31.48 7.37 10.37
C ILE A 435 -31.92 5.91 10.34
N VAL A 436 -32.53 5.47 11.43
CA VAL A 436 -33.11 4.14 11.60
C VAL A 436 -34.51 4.26 12.19
N PRO A 437 -35.54 3.57 11.66
CA PRO A 437 -35.52 2.66 10.52
C PRO A 437 -35.49 3.36 9.16
N LEU A 438 -34.95 2.69 8.14
CA LEU A 438 -35.06 3.15 6.75
C LEU A 438 -36.48 2.89 6.25
N TYR A 439 -37.13 3.92 5.74
CA TYR A 439 -38.47 3.79 5.18
C TYR A 439 -38.45 3.36 3.72
N LYS A 440 -39.60 2.94 3.21
CA LYS A 440 -39.77 2.35 1.89
C LYS A 440 -39.21 3.23 0.76
N ASP A 441 -39.34 4.53 0.84
CA ASP A 441 -38.87 5.50 -0.15
C ASP A 441 -37.32 5.41 -0.29
N VAL A 442 -36.59 5.43 0.81
CA VAL A 442 -35.13 5.27 0.82
C VAL A 442 -34.73 3.92 0.26
N VAL A 443 -35.36 2.83 0.75
CA VAL A 443 -35.09 1.47 0.28
C VAL A 443 -35.34 1.33 -1.22
N THR A 444 -36.41 1.94 -1.73
CA THR A 444 -36.72 1.94 -3.17
C THR A 444 -35.64 2.66 -3.98
N VAL A 445 -35.19 3.83 -3.55
CA VAL A 445 -34.11 4.55 -4.25
C VAL A 445 -32.81 3.73 -4.30
N LEU A 446 -32.44 3.11 -3.19
CA LEU A 446 -31.25 2.27 -3.15
C LEU A 446 -31.36 1.03 -4.06
N ALA A 447 -32.52 0.37 -4.05
CA ALA A 447 -32.79 -0.79 -4.87
C ALA A 447 -32.81 -0.45 -6.38
N ASP A 448 -33.48 0.64 -6.75
CA ASP A 448 -33.57 1.09 -8.14
C ASP A 448 -32.20 1.58 -8.67
N ALA A 449 -31.39 2.22 -7.81
CA ALA A 449 -30.02 2.58 -8.12
C ALA A 449 -29.06 1.39 -8.19
N LYS A 450 -29.50 0.20 -7.76
CA LYS A 450 -28.69 -1.03 -7.68
C LYS A 450 -27.40 -0.83 -6.91
N ILE A 451 -27.42 -0.01 -5.87
CA ILE A 451 -26.25 0.30 -5.05
C ILE A 451 -26.06 -0.78 -3.98
N ALA A 452 -24.84 -1.23 -3.79
CA ALA A 452 -24.50 -2.10 -2.66
C ALA A 452 -24.53 -1.30 -1.35
N TYR A 453 -25.00 -1.92 -0.28
CA TYR A 453 -25.06 -1.30 1.04
C TYR A 453 -24.34 -2.19 2.07
N THR A 454 -23.29 -1.66 2.66
CA THR A 454 -22.44 -2.35 3.65
C THR A 454 -22.54 -1.64 4.99
N PRO A 455 -23.50 -2.00 5.86
CA PRO A 455 -23.81 -1.22 7.06
C PRO A 455 -22.77 -1.27 8.16
N THR A 456 -21.76 -2.16 8.09
CA THR A 456 -20.67 -2.28 9.08
C THR A 456 -21.17 -2.22 10.53
N LEU A 457 -22.08 -3.11 10.90
CA LEU A 457 -22.80 -3.06 12.17
C LEU A 457 -21.88 -2.99 13.40
N VAL A 458 -20.71 -3.64 13.34
CA VAL A 458 -19.71 -3.60 14.41
C VAL A 458 -19.22 -2.19 14.71
N VAL A 459 -19.12 -1.33 13.70
CA VAL A 459 -18.75 0.08 13.86
C VAL A 459 -19.87 0.86 14.55
N ALA A 460 -21.12 0.62 14.16
CA ALA A 460 -22.28 1.31 14.73
C ALA A 460 -22.55 0.90 16.20
N TYR A 461 -22.31 -0.34 16.55
CA TYR A 461 -22.63 -0.90 17.87
C TYR A 461 -21.41 -1.18 18.75
N GLY A 462 -20.22 -0.75 18.37
CA GLY A 462 -19.02 -0.79 19.20
C GLY A 462 -18.34 -2.16 19.35
N GLY A 463 -18.71 -3.14 18.53
CA GLY A 463 -18.12 -4.49 18.53
C GLY A 463 -18.28 -5.23 19.87
N PRO A 464 -17.30 -6.08 20.26
CA PRO A 464 -17.39 -6.87 21.51
C PRO A 464 -17.45 -6.03 22.79
N ALA A 465 -16.98 -4.79 22.75
CA ALA A 465 -17.03 -3.84 23.86
C ALA A 465 -18.25 -2.90 23.83
N GLY A 466 -19.07 -2.99 22.78
CA GLY A 466 -20.24 -2.15 22.57
C GLY A 466 -21.50 -2.69 23.23
N ASP A 467 -22.65 -2.25 22.72
CA ASP A 467 -23.95 -2.71 23.18
C ASP A 467 -24.10 -4.22 23.02
N THR A 468 -24.45 -4.89 24.11
CA THR A 468 -24.63 -6.34 24.15
C THR A 468 -25.85 -6.85 23.40
N TYR A 469 -26.64 -5.96 22.79
CA TYR A 469 -27.88 -6.32 22.09
C TYR A 469 -27.67 -7.39 21.00
N LEU A 470 -26.59 -7.27 20.22
CA LEU A 470 -26.24 -8.24 19.18
C LEU A 470 -25.52 -9.50 19.70
N ALA A 471 -25.07 -9.46 20.95
CA ALA A 471 -24.31 -10.53 21.60
C ALA A 471 -25.13 -11.26 22.69
N ARG A 472 -26.42 -10.93 22.86
CA ARG A 472 -27.29 -11.66 23.80
C ARG A 472 -27.58 -13.05 23.23
N PRO A 473 -27.23 -14.12 23.96
CA PRO A 473 -27.85 -15.42 23.68
C PRO A 473 -29.32 -15.30 24.05
N ASP A 474 -30.21 -15.50 23.12
CA ASP A 474 -31.65 -15.73 23.40
C ASP A 474 -31.84 -17.08 24.08
#